data_99aa267226045daea103ca0ab2ed9b7b
#
_entry.id   99aa267226045daea103ca0ab2ed9b7b
#
_cell.length_a   1.000
_cell.length_b   1.000
_cell.length_c   1.000
_cell.angle_alpha   90.00
_cell.angle_beta   90.00
_cell.angle_gamma   90.00
#
_symmetry.space_group_name_H-M   'P 1'
#
loop_
_entity.id
_entity.type
_entity.pdbx_description
1 polymer ?
#
loop_
_entity_poly.entity_id
_entity_poly.type
_entity_poly.pdbx_seq_one_letter_code
_entity_poly.pdbx_strand_id
1 'polypeptide(L)'
;MPRIAGVNIPENKRVQVALTYIYGIGRHLSDKILNELKIDINKRAKDLTSKEVNDLKDYIEKNYKIEGDLRRQIMINVKRLKDIGAWRGMRHSRGLPVRGQRTKTNNRTVRGNVRKTMGSGKKPPASPT
;
A
#
# COMPACT_ATOMS: atom_id res chain seq x y z
N MET A 1 16.38 -12.89 -1.18
CA MET A 1 15.43 -11.75 -1.10
C MET A 1 15.81 -10.84 0.05
N PRO A 2 16.23 -9.60 -0.21
CA PRO A 2 16.51 -8.66 0.87
C PRO A 2 15.22 -8.39 1.66
N ARG A 3 15.34 -8.40 2.99
CA ARG A 3 14.24 -8.12 3.90
C ARG A 3 14.51 -6.81 4.63
N ILE A 4 13.65 -5.82 4.43
CA ILE A 4 13.76 -4.51 5.06
C ILE A 4 12.49 -4.26 5.88
N ALA A 5 12.66 -3.85 7.14
CA ALA A 5 11.54 -3.59 8.06
C ALA A 5 10.49 -4.72 8.13
N GLY A 6 10.95 -5.97 8.08
CA GLY A 6 10.08 -7.14 8.11
C GLY A 6 9.40 -7.51 6.79
N VAL A 7 9.56 -6.71 5.72
CA VAL A 7 8.96 -6.93 4.40
C VAL A 7 9.96 -7.50 3.42
N ASN A 8 9.57 -8.53 2.68
CA ASN A 8 10.38 -9.07 1.59
C ASN A 8 10.28 -8.18 0.36
N ILE A 9 11.41 -7.71 -0.13
CA ILE A 9 11.49 -6.78 -1.26
C ILE A 9 11.79 -7.54 -2.55
N PRO A 10 11.09 -7.25 -3.67
CA PRO A 10 11.31 -7.91 -4.95
C PRO A 10 12.70 -7.59 -5.51
N GLU A 11 13.50 -8.62 -5.76
CA GLU A 11 14.91 -8.52 -6.19
C GLU A 11 15.09 -7.92 -7.57
N ASN A 12 14.15 -8.20 -8.48
CA ASN A 12 14.26 -7.81 -9.88
C ASN A 12 13.91 -6.36 -10.17
N LYS A 13 13.41 -5.62 -9.18
CA LYS A 13 13.00 -4.22 -9.32
C LYS A 13 14.12 -3.26 -8.91
N ARG A 14 14.07 -2.02 -9.45
CA ARG A 14 14.92 -0.94 -8.96
C ARG A 14 14.61 -0.66 -7.48
N VAL A 15 15.64 -0.32 -6.71
CA VAL A 15 15.50 -0.05 -5.26
C VAL A 15 14.42 0.97 -4.97
N GLN A 16 14.33 2.05 -5.76
CA GLN A 16 13.29 3.05 -5.69
C GLN A 16 11.87 2.44 -5.67
N VAL A 17 11.61 1.54 -6.63
CA VAL A 17 10.31 0.88 -6.76
C VAL A 17 10.14 -0.21 -5.70
N ALA A 18 11.22 -0.89 -5.37
CA ALA A 18 11.22 -1.98 -4.39
C ALA A 18 10.85 -1.48 -2.98
N LEU A 19 11.33 -0.30 -2.58
CA LEU A 19 10.96 0.31 -1.30
C LEU A 19 9.48 0.68 -1.20
N THR A 20 8.81 0.96 -2.31
CA THR A 20 7.36 1.26 -2.29
C THR A 20 6.47 0.07 -1.93
N TYR A 21 7.03 -1.13 -1.81
CA TYR A 21 6.32 -2.31 -1.30
C TYR A 21 6.14 -2.27 0.22
N ILE A 22 6.90 -1.43 0.91
CA ILE A 22 6.74 -1.19 2.34
C ILE A 22 5.58 -0.22 2.56
N TYR A 23 4.58 -0.63 3.31
CA TYR A 23 3.43 0.22 3.62
C TYR A 23 3.86 1.47 4.39
N GLY A 24 3.60 2.63 3.81
CA GLY A 24 4.01 3.93 4.33
C GLY A 24 5.12 4.60 3.52
N ILE A 25 5.78 3.87 2.62
CA ILE A 25 6.81 4.44 1.74
C ILE A 25 6.25 4.56 0.33
N GLY A 26 6.10 5.79 -0.14
CA GLY A 26 5.77 6.12 -1.52
C GLY A 26 7.01 6.45 -2.35
N ARG A 27 6.84 6.71 -3.66
CA ARG A 27 7.96 7.05 -4.56
C ARG A 27 8.80 8.21 -4.05
N HIS A 28 8.17 9.34 -3.74
CA HIS A 28 8.86 10.54 -3.26
C HIS A 28 9.67 10.26 -1.99
N LEU A 29 9.11 9.48 -1.05
CA LEU A 29 9.80 9.15 0.18
C LEU A 29 10.96 8.19 -0.09
N SER A 30 10.79 7.23 -0.99
CA SER A 30 11.85 6.34 -1.45
C SER A 30 13.03 7.12 -2.03
N ASP A 31 12.75 8.09 -2.92
CA ASP A 31 13.80 8.94 -3.51
C ASP A 31 14.55 9.75 -2.46
N LYS A 32 13.83 10.32 -1.50
CA LYS A 32 14.43 11.06 -0.40
C LYS A 32 15.37 10.19 0.43
N ILE A 33 14.94 8.99 0.81
CA ILE A 33 15.72 8.03 1.59
C ILE A 33 16.99 7.63 0.83
N LEU A 34 16.88 7.31 -0.46
CA LEU A 34 18.02 6.88 -1.28
C LEU A 34 19.04 8.01 -1.47
N ASN A 35 18.58 9.24 -1.68
CA ASN A 35 19.43 10.40 -1.82
C ASN A 35 20.21 10.70 -0.52
N GLU A 36 19.56 10.60 0.65
CA GLU A 36 20.21 10.83 1.94
C GLU A 36 21.27 9.78 2.26
N LEU A 37 21.01 8.52 1.90
CA LEU A 37 21.96 7.41 2.07
C LEU A 37 22.96 7.30 0.92
N LYS A 38 22.88 8.19 -0.10
CA LYS A 38 23.75 8.20 -1.28
C LYS A 38 23.77 6.86 -2.04
N ILE A 39 22.62 6.20 -2.11
CA ILE A 39 22.42 4.94 -2.84
C ILE A 39 21.87 5.26 -4.22
N ASP A 40 22.41 4.64 -5.27
CA ASP A 40 21.93 4.85 -6.64
C ASP A 40 20.47 4.36 -6.79
N ILE A 41 19.61 5.27 -7.23
CA ILE A 41 18.19 5.07 -7.46
C ILE A 41 17.93 3.96 -8.50
N ASN A 42 18.81 3.83 -9.49
CA ASN A 42 18.68 2.89 -10.58
C ASN A 42 19.17 1.47 -10.24
N LYS A 43 19.92 1.32 -9.14
CA LYS A 43 20.42 0.04 -8.67
C LYS A 43 19.27 -0.95 -8.45
N ARG A 44 19.46 -2.21 -8.80
CA ARG A 44 18.45 -3.25 -8.52
C ARG A 44 18.54 -3.74 -7.08
N ALA A 45 17.42 -4.16 -6.51
CA ALA A 45 17.36 -4.61 -5.13
C ALA A 45 18.26 -5.84 -4.85
N LYS A 46 18.51 -6.68 -5.87
CA LYS A 46 19.46 -7.82 -5.77
C LYS A 46 20.92 -7.41 -5.64
N ASP A 47 21.27 -6.22 -6.16
CA ASP A 47 22.65 -5.73 -6.22
C ASP A 47 23.03 -4.91 -4.97
N LEU A 48 22.10 -4.79 -4.00
CA LEU A 48 22.34 -4.14 -2.72
C LEU A 48 23.33 -4.94 -1.87
N THR A 49 24.31 -4.25 -1.31
CA THR A 49 25.22 -4.83 -0.34
C THR A 49 24.52 -5.01 1.02
N SER A 50 24.97 -5.96 1.83
CA SER A 50 24.43 -6.17 3.18
C SER A 50 24.50 -4.91 4.05
N LYS A 51 25.55 -4.09 3.85
CA LYS A 51 25.70 -2.81 4.55
C LYS A 51 24.58 -1.84 4.14
N GLU A 52 24.36 -1.63 2.84
CA GLU A 52 23.30 -0.75 2.34
C GLU A 52 21.91 -1.18 2.81
N VAL A 53 21.66 -2.50 2.90
CA VAL A 53 20.38 -3.03 3.41
C VAL A 53 20.19 -2.69 4.90
N ASN A 54 21.25 -2.79 5.70
CA ASN A 54 21.20 -2.44 7.12
C ASN A 54 21.03 -0.92 7.29
N ASP A 55 21.77 -0.11 6.55
CA ASP A 55 21.67 1.35 6.59
C ASP A 55 20.23 1.81 6.21
N LEU A 56 19.65 1.20 5.17
CA LEU A 56 18.26 1.45 4.78
C LEU A 56 17.27 1.08 5.89
N LYS A 57 17.45 -0.08 6.50
CA LYS A 57 16.59 -0.56 7.58
C LYS A 57 16.65 0.40 8.78
N ASP A 58 17.83 0.70 9.27
CA ASP A 58 18.04 1.54 10.44
C ASP A 58 17.52 2.96 10.22
N TYR A 59 17.77 3.51 9.03
CA TYR A 59 17.27 4.84 8.66
C TYR A 59 15.74 4.88 8.62
N ILE A 60 15.11 3.88 8.00
CA ILE A 60 13.65 3.80 7.87
C ILE A 60 12.98 3.62 9.22
N GLU A 61 13.45 2.67 10.04
CA GLU A 61 12.90 2.38 11.36
C GLU A 61 13.04 3.56 12.32
N LYS A 62 14.15 4.32 12.23
CA LYS A 62 14.41 5.49 13.08
C LYS A 62 13.55 6.70 12.72
N ASN A 63 13.32 6.96 11.44
CA ASN A 63 12.72 8.22 10.98
C ASN A 63 11.25 8.09 10.59
N TYR A 64 10.76 6.89 10.30
CA TYR A 64 9.41 6.71 9.75
C TYR A 64 8.62 5.64 10.46
N LYS A 65 7.32 5.92 10.65
CA LYS A 65 6.36 4.90 11.09
C LYS A 65 5.87 4.16 9.86
N ILE A 66 6.10 2.86 9.82
CA ILE A 66 5.79 2.02 8.67
C ILE A 66 5.00 0.78 9.10
N GLU A 67 4.47 0.07 8.12
CA GLU A 67 3.79 -1.21 8.26
C GLU A 67 2.81 -1.28 9.45
N GLY A 68 3.08 -2.11 10.44
CA GLY A 68 2.19 -2.38 11.56
C GLY A 68 1.88 -1.15 12.41
N ASP A 69 2.88 -0.32 12.70
CA ASP A 69 2.72 0.87 13.52
C ASP A 69 1.90 1.94 12.82
N LEU A 70 2.12 2.14 11.53
CA LEU A 70 1.33 3.06 10.73
C LEU A 70 -0.13 2.57 10.60
N ARG A 71 -0.34 1.28 10.33
CA ARG A 71 -1.69 0.69 10.27
C ARG A 71 -2.42 0.85 11.59
N ARG A 72 -1.75 0.57 12.71
CA ARG A 72 -2.29 0.76 14.06
C ARG A 72 -2.68 2.21 14.31
N GLN A 73 -1.80 3.16 13.96
CA GLN A 73 -2.08 4.59 14.09
C GLN A 73 -3.31 5.02 13.29
N ILE A 74 -3.42 4.58 12.06
CA ILE A 74 -4.60 4.87 11.21
C ILE A 74 -5.87 4.28 11.84
N MET A 75 -5.81 3.03 12.31
CA MET A 75 -6.97 2.40 12.98
C MET A 75 -7.39 3.15 14.24
N ILE A 76 -6.44 3.59 15.07
CA ILE A 76 -6.72 4.40 16.26
C ILE A 76 -7.38 5.71 15.87
N ASN A 77 -6.88 6.38 14.83
CA ASN A 77 -7.47 7.65 14.37
C ASN A 77 -8.91 7.45 13.85
N VAL A 78 -9.17 6.39 13.10
CA VAL A 78 -10.51 6.06 12.63
C VAL A 78 -11.44 5.69 13.80
N LYS A 79 -10.94 4.89 14.76
CA LYS A 79 -11.69 4.54 15.97
C LYS A 79 -12.08 5.80 16.74
N ARG A 80 -11.13 6.70 16.99
CA ARG A 80 -11.38 7.97 17.66
C ARG A 80 -12.50 8.76 16.98
N LEU A 81 -12.52 8.86 15.64
CA LEU A 81 -13.59 9.55 14.92
C LEU A 81 -14.96 8.89 15.11
N LYS A 82 -14.99 7.55 15.22
CA LYS A 82 -16.22 6.80 15.49
C LYS A 82 -16.72 7.04 16.92
N ASP A 83 -15.81 7.00 17.90
CA ASP A 83 -16.12 7.16 19.32
C ASP A 83 -16.65 8.57 19.64
N ILE A 84 -16.11 9.60 18.99
CA ILE A 84 -16.59 10.99 19.11
C ILE A 84 -17.95 11.21 18.40
N GLY A 85 -18.43 10.25 17.58
CA GLY A 85 -19.65 10.40 16.79
C GLY A 85 -19.54 11.41 15.64
N ALA A 86 -18.32 11.74 15.21
CA ALA A 86 -18.10 12.68 14.12
C ALA A 86 -18.73 12.16 12.80
N TRP A 87 -19.19 13.09 11.94
CA TRP A 87 -19.75 12.72 10.63
C TRP A 87 -18.85 11.77 9.84
N ARG A 88 -17.53 12.03 9.79
CA ARG A 88 -16.56 11.15 9.17
C ARG A 88 -16.50 9.76 9.82
N GLY A 89 -16.60 9.68 11.13
CA GLY A 89 -16.65 8.42 11.88
C GLY A 89 -17.88 7.59 11.54
N MET A 90 -19.05 8.23 11.44
CA MET A 90 -20.29 7.60 11.02
C MET A 90 -20.20 7.05 9.57
N ARG A 91 -19.55 7.80 8.67
CA ARG A 91 -19.30 7.34 7.30
C ARG A 91 -18.37 6.12 7.27
N HIS A 92 -17.30 6.12 8.07
CA HIS A 92 -16.41 4.97 8.23
C HIS A 92 -17.14 3.73 8.78
N SER A 93 -18.04 3.90 9.76
CA SER A 93 -18.81 2.78 10.34
C SER A 93 -19.73 2.14 9.31
N ARG A 94 -20.30 2.94 8.40
CA ARG A 94 -21.20 2.46 7.34
C ARG A 94 -20.47 1.99 6.09
N GLY A 95 -19.13 2.04 6.02
CA GLY A 95 -18.36 1.73 4.82
C GLY A 95 -18.68 2.63 3.62
N LEU A 96 -19.04 3.89 3.89
CA LEU A 96 -19.40 4.86 2.87
C LEU A 96 -18.25 5.84 2.61
N PRO A 97 -18.18 6.48 1.42
CA PRO A 97 -17.19 7.51 1.13
C PRO A 97 -17.22 8.62 2.16
N VAL A 98 -16.05 9.04 2.63
CA VAL A 98 -15.88 9.99 3.75
C VAL A 98 -15.66 11.43 3.27
N ARG A 99 -15.17 11.60 2.02
CA ARG A 99 -14.76 12.90 1.47
C ARG A 99 -15.82 13.57 0.61
N GLY A 100 -17.11 13.34 0.87
CA GLY A 100 -18.21 13.99 0.15
C GLY A 100 -18.47 13.47 -1.27
N GLN A 101 -17.91 12.32 -1.63
CA GLN A 101 -18.18 11.72 -2.94
C GLN A 101 -19.66 11.33 -3.07
N ARG A 102 -20.13 11.37 -4.31
CA ARG A 102 -21.50 11.02 -4.66
C ARG A 102 -21.79 9.55 -4.38
N THR A 103 -22.92 9.22 -3.76
CA THR A 103 -23.30 7.84 -3.40
C THR A 103 -24.44 7.27 -4.24
N LYS A 104 -25.10 8.09 -5.05
CA LYS A 104 -26.21 7.66 -5.93
C LYS A 104 -25.72 6.91 -7.17
N THR A 105 -24.42 6.93 -7.44
CA THR A 105 -23.78 6.23 -8.55
C THR A 105 -23.21 4.88 -8.10
N ASN A 106 -22.64 4.12 -9.03
CA ASN A 106 -22.08 2.79 -8.78
C ASN A 106 -20.93 2.82 -7.76
N ASN A 107 -21.24 2.61 -6.49
CA ASN A 107 -20.27 2.50 -5.39
C ASN A 107 -19.86 1.04 -5.11
N ARG A 108 -20.07 0.15 -6.05
CA ARG A 108 -19.82 -1.27 -5.88
C ARG A 108 -18.38 -1.59 -5.51
N THR A 109 -17.42 -0.93 -6.14
CA THR A 109 -15.99 -1.09 -5.88
C THR A 109 -15.61 -0.70 -4.44
N VAL A 110 -16.18 0.41 -3.92
CA VAL A 110 -15.92 0.87 -2.55
C VAL A 110 -16.45 -0.11 -1.50
N ARG A 111 -17.55 -0.81 -1.82
CA ARG A 111 -18.14 -1.83 -0.94
C ARG A 111 -17.46 -3.19 -1.04
N GLY A 112 -16.43 -3.33 -1.87
CA GLY A 112 -15.72 -4.60 -2.07
C GLY A 112 -16.53 -5.68 -2.81
N ASN A 113 -17.66 -5.31 -3.41
CA ASN A 113 -18.48 -6.26 -4.15
C ASN A 113 -17.84 -6.59 -5.51
N VAL A 114 -17.43 -7.82 -5.67
CA VAL A 114 -16.97 -8.35 -6.96
C VAL A 114 -18.18 -8.68 -7.83
N ARG A 115 -18.13 -8.28 -9.11
CA ARG A 115 -19.16 -8.60 -10.09
C ARG A 115 -19.17 -10.13 -10.30
N LYS A 116 -20.20 -10.82 -9.82
CA LYS A 116 -20.49 -12.21 -10.15
C LYS A 116 -21.60 -12.21 -11.21
N THR A 117 -21.24 -12.26 -12.47
CA THR A 117 -22.21 -12.46 -13.57
C THR A 117 -22.06 -13.88 -14.07
N MET A 118 -23.18 -14.60 -14.17
CA MET A 118 -23.23 -15.83 -14.94
C MET A 118 -22.93 -15.46 -16.40
N GLY A 119 -21.89 -16.07 -17.00
CA GLY A 119 -21.44 -15.75 -18.35
C GLY A 119 -20.70 -14.43 -18.45
N SER A 120 -19.56 -14.27 -17.77
CA SER A 120 -18.72 -13.08 -17.83
C SER A 120 -18.05 -12.87 -19.19
N GLY A 121 -18.85 -12.67 -20.26
CA GLY A 121 -18.39 -12.23 -21.56
C GLY A 121 -17.65 -13.23 -22.45
N LYS A 122 -17.19 -14.34 -21.93
CA LYS A 122 -16.64 -15.45 -22.73
C LYS A 122 -17.64 -16.62 -22.72
N LYS A 123 -18.53 -16.65 -23.70
CA LYS A 123 -19.17 -17.90 -24.05
C LYS A 123 -18.06 -18.84 -24.54
N PRO A 124 -17.98 -20.10 -24.04
CA PRO A 124 -17.11 -21.07 -24.68
C PRO A 124 -17.49 -21.17 -26.17
N PRO A 125 -16.52 -21.35 -27.09
CA PRO A 125 -16.85 -21.55 -28.49
C PRO A 125 -17.85 -22.70 -28.61
N ALA A 126 -18.89 -22.51 -29.43
CA ALA A 126 -19.86 -23.56 -29.68
C ALA A 126 -19.11 -24.81 -30.11
N SER A 127 -19.41 -25.94 -29.46
CA SER A 127 -18.86 -27.22 -29.86
C SER A 127 -19.27 -27.47 -31.33
N PRO A 128 -18.35 -27.92 -32.19
CA PRO A 128 -18.69 -28.28 -33.56
C PRO A 128 -19.73 -29.40 -33.53
N THR A 129 -20.85 -29.17 -34.14
CA THR A 129 -21.86 -30.17 -34.46
C THR A 129 -21.37 -31.11 -35.55
#